data_7aa081d40d3c1c9d07a31c1367333b40
#
_entry.id   7aa081d40d3c1c9d07a31c1367333b40
#
_cell.length_a   1.000
_cell.length_b   1.000
_cell.length_c   1.000
_cell.angle_alpha   90.00
_cell.angle_beta   90.00
_cell.angle_gamma   90.00
#
_symmetry.space_group_name_H-M   'P 1'
#
loop_
_entity.id
_entity.type
_entity.pdbx_description
1 polymer ?
#
loop_
_entity_poly.entity_id
_entity_poly.type
_entity_poly.pdbx_seq_one_letter_code
_entity_poly.pdbx_strand_id
1 'polypeptide(L)'
;MVQVLENPKIEHSPTLATVQMVEDTIHQAKQVLSIAELKRKLPKKVNHNTLKVILVYLQKSGKIEFTLDGVVWIFMPKEDIAAILSKGRRWT
;
A
#
# COMPACT_ATOMS: atom_id res chain seq x y z
N MET A 1 19.62 10.11 12.01
CA MET A 1 19.65 9.86 11.51
C MET A 1 19.59 9.36 10.96
N VAL A 2 19.76 9.11 10.83
CA VAL A 2 19.79 8.74 10.20
C VAL A 2 19.62 7.96 9.77
N GLN A 3 19.53 7.40 9.69
CA GLN A 3 19.51 6.71 9.24
C GLN A 3 18.87 6.21 8.63
N VAL A 4 18.21 6.22 8.77
CA VAL A 4 17.75 5.85 8.07
C VAL A 4 17.93 5.89 7.05
N LEU A 5 17.99 6.46 6.92
CA LEU A 5 18.29 6.64 5.98
C LEU A 5 19.36 6.10 5.67
N GLU A 6 19.82 5.71 6.20
CA GLU A 6 20.84 5.19 5.95
C GLU A 6 20.75 4.05 5.28
N ASN A 7 19.84 3.75 4.80
CA ASN A 7 19.70 2.59 4.08
C ASN A 7 20.14 2.81 2.68
N PRO A 8 21.27 2.38 2.31
CA PRO A 8 21.81 2.67 1.00
C PRO A 8 21.05 2.01 -0.12
N LYS A 9 20.28 1.04 0.20
CA LYS A 9 19.57 0.44 -0.84
C LYS A 9 18.49 1.26 -1.38
N ILE A 10 18.21 2.35 -0.80
CA ILE A 10 17.17 3.19 -1.32
C ILE A 10 17.73 4.37 -1.99
N GLU A 11 18.73 4.22 -2.77
CA GLU A 11 19.27 5.32 -3.45
C GLU A 11 18.29 5.83 -4.43
N HIS A 12 17.35 5.04 -4.92
CA HIS A 12 16.34 5.55 -5.80
C HIS A 12 15.01 5.45 -5.08
N SER A 13 14.74 6.40 -4.22
CA SER A 13 13.48 6.40 -3.50
C SER A 13 12.32 6.43 -4.44
N PRO A 14 11.26 5.72 -4.16
CA PRO A 14 10.08 5.77 -5.00
C PRO A 14 9.49 7.17 -5.00
N THR A 15 8.96 7.61 -6.12
CA THR A 15 8.28 8.88 -6.15
C THR A 15 6.89 8.70 -5.57
N LEU A 16 6.30 9.79 -5.16
CA LEU A 16 4.96 9.75 -4.62
C LEU A 16 3.99 9.20 -5.67
N ALA A 17 4.17 9.59 -6.91
CA ALA A 17 3.31 9.10 -7.98
C ALA A 17 3.38 7.60 -8.12
N THR A 18 4.57 7.02 -7.99
CA THR A 18 4.73 5.58 -8.09
C THR A 18 4.07 4.90 -6.89
N VAL A 19 4.24 5.45 -5.70
CA VAL A 19 3.62 4.89 -4.51
C VAL A 19 2.11 4.91 -4.66
N GLN A 20 1.56 6.01 -5.14
CA GLN A 20 0.12 6.11 -5.31
C GLN A 20 -0.41 5.16 -6.36
N MET A 21 0.36 4.94 -7.43
CA MET A 21 -0.04 3.99 -8.45
C MET A 21 -0.16 2.59 -7.87
N VAL A 22 0.80 2.19 -7.04
CA VAL A 22 0.76 0.88 -6.42
C VAL A 22 -0.40 0.80 -5.44
N GLU A 23 -0.59 1.83 -4.64
CA GLU A 23 -1.71 1.88 -3.70
C GLU A 23 -3.04 1.70 -4.43
N ASP A 24 -3.23 2.47 -5.49
CA ASP A 24 -4.49 2.42 -6.22
C ASP A 24 -4.73 1.05 -6.83
N THR A 25 -3.69 0.44 -7.35
CA THR A 25 -3.82 -0.86 -7.99
C THR A 25 -4.27 -1.91 -6.97
N ILE A 26 -3.65 -1.91 -5.80
CA ILE A 26 -4.03 -2.88 -4.77
C ILE A 26 -5.43 -2.59 -4.25
N HIS A 27 -5.71 -1.32 -4.03
CA HIS A 27 -7.01 -0.92 -3.48
C HIS A 27 -8.15 -1.29 -4.42
N GLN A 28 -7.96 -1.05 -5.71
CA GLN A 28 -9.02 -1.29 -6.67
C GLN A 28 -9.23 -2.76 -6.97
N ALA A 29 -8.26 -3.60 -6.68
CA ALA A 29 -8.40 -5.03 -6.93
C ALA A 29 -9.46 -5.65 -6.04
N LYS A 30 -9.59 -5.12 -4.82
CA LYS A 30 -10.56 -5.61 -3.86
C LYS A 30 -10.45 -7.10 -3.56
N GLN A 31 -9.27 -7.62 -3.68
CA GLN A 31 -8.99 -9.00 -3.38
C GLN A 31 -7.51 -9.16 -3.20
N VAL A 32 -7.09 -10.30 -2.69
CA VAL A 32 -5.68 -10.58 -2.51
C VAL A 32 -5.03 -10.70 -3.87
N LEU A 33 -3.90 -10.04 -4.05
CA LEU A 33 -3.13 -10.12 -5.28
C LEU A 33 -1.79 -10.74 -4.97
N SER A 34 -1.40 -11.74 -5.76
CA SER A 34 -0.04 -12.25 -5.65
C SER A 34 0.87 -11.15 -6.19
N ILE A 35 2.15 -11.25 -5.89
CA ILE A 35 3.09 -10.25 -6.38
C ILE A 35 3.13 -10.24 -7.89
N ALA A 36 3.05 -11.41 -8.51
CA ALA A 36 3.04 -11.49 -9.96
C ALA A 36 1.80 -10.83 -10.54
N GLU A 37 0.65 -11.03 -9.91
CA GLU A 37 -0.57 -10.39 -10.37
C GLU A 37 -0.49 -8.88 -10.20
N LEU A 38 0.06 -8.43 -9.09
CA LEU A 38 0.22 -7.02 -8.86
C LEU A 38 1.07 -6.41 -9.95
N LYS A 39 2.20 -7.04 -10.25
CA LYS A 39 3.07 -6.52 -11.29
C LYS A 39 2.38 -6.42 -12.63
N ARG A 40 1.55 -7.38 -12.94
CA ARG A 40 0.84 -7.36 -14.21
C ARG A 40 -0.23 -6.29 -14.26
N LYS A 41 -0.84 -6.00 -13.14
CA LYS A 41 -1.91 -5.01 -13.10
C LYS A 41 -1.43 -3.57 -13.02
N LEU A 42 -0.19 -3.37 -12.67
CA LEU A 42 0.33 -2.00 -12.58
C LEU A 42 0.35 -1.34 -13.95
N PRO A 43 -0.14 -0.11 -14.06
CA PRO A 43 -0.14 0.60 -15.33
C PRO A 43 1.25 0.80 -15.91
N LYS A 44 2.25 0.94 -15.04
CA LYS A 44 3.60 1.09 -15.49
C LYS A 44 4.46 0.11 -14.77
N LYS A 45 5.52 -0.33 -15.44
CA LYS A 45 6.41 -1.28 -14.85
C LYS A 45 7.18 -0.68 -13.72
N VAL A 46 7.30 -1.39 -12.63
CA VAL A 46 8.03 -0.93 -11.47
C VAL A 46 9.11 -1.96 -11.15
N ASN A 47 10.31 -1.47 -10.90
CA ASN A 47 11.41 -2.33 -10.55
C ASN A 47 11.06 -3.15 -9.32
N HIS A 48 11.49 -4.39 -9.28
CA HIS A 48 11.15 -5.30 -8.17
C HIS A 48 11.57 -4.73 -6.82
N ASN A 49 12.78 -4.19 -6.73
CA ASN A 49 13.24 -3.64 -5.46
C ASN A 49 12.43 -2.43 -5.05
N THR A 50 12.08 -1.58 -6.00
CA THR A 50 11.24 -0.43 -5.71
C THR A 50 9.87 -0.88 -5.22
N LEU A 51 9.33 -1.89 -5.87
CA LEU A 51 8.03 -2.40 -5.46
C LEU A 51 8.09 -2.94 -4.04
N LYS A 52 9.16 -3.68 -3.70
CA LYS A 52 9.31 -4.19 -2.36
C LYS A 52 9.35 -3.06 -1.33
N VAL A 53 10.08 -2.01 -1.62
CA VAL A 53 10.17 -0.87 -0.70
C VAL A 53 8.79 -0.27 -0.49
N ILE A 54 8.04 -0.11 -1.57
CA ILE A 54 6.71 0.46 -1.47
C ILE A 54 5.79 -0.43 -0.65
N LEU A 55 5.83 -1.73 -0.90
CA LEU A 55 4.95 -2.66 -0.18
C LEU A 55 5.26 -2.67 1.31
N VAL A 56 6.54 -2.65 1.67
CA VAL A 56 6.92 -2.60 3.07
C VAL A 56 6.42 -1.31 3.70
N TYR A 57 6.57 -0.20 2.98
CA TYR A 57 6.09 1.07 3.47
C TYR A 57 4.57 1.05 3.68
N LEU A 58 3.84 0.49 2.73
CA LEU A 58 2.38 0.43 2.85
C LEU A 58 1.95 -0.47 3.99
N GLN A 59 2.66 -1.57 4.21
CA GLN A 59 2.35 -2.44 5.31
C GLN A 59 2.60 -1.73 6.64
N LYS A 60 3.70 -1.04 6.75
CA LYS A 60 4.02 -0.33 7.98
C LYS A 60 3.05 0.81 8.23
N SER A 61 2.48 1.34 7.18
CA SER A 61 1.49 2.41 7.31
C SER A 61 0.09 1.88 7.59
N GLY A 62 -0.06 0.57 7.66
CA GLY A 62 -1.37 -0.01 7.96
C GLY A 62 -2.32 -0.04 6.79
N LYS A 63 -1.83 0.10 5.58
CA LYS A 63 -2.71 0.12 4.42
C LYS A 63 -2.89 -1.24 3.78
N ILE A 64 -1.91 -2.10 3.88
CA ILE A 64 -2.01 -3.44 3.32
C ILE A 64 -1.52 -4.46 4.33
N GLU A 65 -1.84 -5.70 4.05
CA GLU A 65 -1.34 -6.79 4.86
C GLU A 65 -0.79 -7.85 3.91
N PHE A 66 0.28 -8.52 4.33
CA PHE A 66 0.84 -9.61 3.57
C PHE A 66 0.16 -10.90 4.03
N THR A 67 -0.24 -11.72 3.09
CA THR A 67 -0.83 -13.01 3.39
C THR A 67 -0.04 -14.07 2.65
N LEU A 68 -0.37 -15.32 2.87
CA LEU A 68 0.31 -16.40 2.17
C LEU A 68 0.08 -16.31 0.67
N ASP A 69 -1.02 -15.73 0.26
CA ASP A 69 -1.36 -15.64 -1.15
C ASP A 69 -0.94 -14.34 -1.80
N GLY A 70 -0.49 -13.39 -1.04
CA GLY A 70 -0.08 -12.11 -1.61
C GLY A 70 -0.37 -10.95 -0.69
N VAL A 71 -0.79 -9.85 -1.28
CA VAL A 71 -1.08 -8.63 -0.52
C VAL A 71 -2.54 -8.26 -0.67
N VAL A 72 -3.09 -7.65 0.35
CA VAL A 72 -4.48 -7.23 0.31
C VAL A 72 -4.61 -5.86 0.98
N TRP A 73 -5.50 -5.05 0.46
CA TRP A 73 -5.74 -3.71 0.99
C TRP A 73 -6.61 -3.81 2.23
N ILE A 74 -6.20 -3.20 3.31
CA ILE A 74 -6.97 -3.24 4.55
C ILE A 74 -7.32 -1.86 5.10
N PHE A 75 -6.72 -0.80 4.55
CA PHE A 75 -6.95 0.53 5.08
C PHE A 75 -8.34 1.05 4.73
N MET A 76 -9.01 1.63 5.72
CA MET A 76 -10.32 2.23 5.48
C MET A 76 -10.17 3.73 5.59
N PRO A 77 -10.51 4.47 4.54
CA PRO A 77 -10.37 5.92 4.57
C PRO A 77 -11.18 6.53 5.69
N LYS A 78 -10.72 7.69 6.16
CA LYS A 78 -11.39 8.39 7.19
C LYS A 78 -12.84 8.65 6.92
N GLU A 79 -13.20 8.98 5.73
CA GLU A 79 -14.57 9.22 5.38
C GLU A 79 -15.43 8.00 5.58
N ASP A 80 -14.92 6.83 5.25
CA ASP A 80 -15.66 5.62 5.43
C ASP A 80 -15.83 5.30 6.90
N ILE A 81 -14.81 5.56 7.68
CA ILE A 81 -14.89 5.33 9.10
C ILE A 81 -15.92 6.27 9.72
N ALA A 82 -15.89 7.52 9.30
CA ALA A 82 -16.83 8.49 9.81
C ALA A 82 -18.27 8.11 9.48
N ALA A 83 -18.47 7.60 8.27
CA ALA A 83 -19.79 7.19 7.86
C ALA A 83 -20.28 6.01 8.69
N ILE A 84 -19.40 5.05 8.95
CA ILE A 84 -19.76 3.92 9.75
C ILE A 84 -20.10 4.35 11.18
N LEU A 85 -19.30 5.21 11.74
CA LEU A 85 -19.55 5.67 13.09
C LEU A 85 -20.83 6.45 13.20
N SER A 86 -21.12 7.29 12.23
CA SER A 86 -22.32 8.08 12.31
C SER A 86 -23.55 7.25 12.14
N LYS A 87 -23.51 6.19 11.33
CA LYS A 87 -24.64 5.37 11.19
C LYS A 87 -24.74 4.48 12.36
N GLY A 88 -23.70 3.99 12.90
CA GLY A 88 -23.66 3.09 13.99
C GLY A 88 -24.10 3.72 15.25
N ARG A 89 -23.73 4.93 15.52
CA ARG A 89 -24.18 5.52 16.66
C ARG A 89 -23.46 6.71 16.95
N ARG A 90 -23.89 7.48 17.77
CA ARG A 90 -23.27 8.59 18.04
C ARG A 90 -22.64 8.39 19.18
N TRP A 91 -21.57 8.66 19.40
CA TRP A 91 -20.99 8.45 20.55
C TRP A 91 -20.86 9.66 21.32
N THR A 92 -21.66 10.51 21.19
CA THR A 92 -21.64 11.59 22.08
C THR A 92 -22.92 11.63 22.80
#